data_7869aea9c4919fae71c27fc2483100f9
#
_entry.id   7869aea9c4919fae71c27fc2483100f9
#
_cell.length_a   1.000
_cell.length_b   1.000
_cell.length_c   1.000
_cell.angle_alpha   90.00
_cell.angle_beta   90.00
_cell.angle_gamma   90.00
#
_symmetry.space_group_name_H-M   'P 1'
#
loop_
_entity.id
_entity.type
_entity.pdbx_description
1 polymer ?
#
loop_
_entity_poly.entity_id
_entity_poly.type
_entity_poly.pdbx_seq_one_letter_code
_entity_poly.pdbx_strand_id
1 'polypeptide(L)'
;MLSLYKVKNAVNSGLFVLFFSYTLTTNLQAQDTLKSENNFDIRGQLRTRFELRDGAFRPLTEKEQPAALVSERIRLTFDYSYKDLLEVKISPQAVGIWGQANMVQGAEYSGNQFAIFEAWSKINLSPSVNVKIGRQIISLDDERFFGELDWAQGGRAHDALAINFLKKSFELRGYAAFNQNYKVLYANNLNNPSGNLYSTTDGFPYKWMQTIWANIPVGKYYRFTLLANNLGFQQATSSTIDTNTLYTQTFGWNNYFKKNKTDIHVAAYYQYSDNLHAINTNAFLITANAAFQISNKLNLGLGSDYVSGNDVGKTNKINHAFNPYFHTGHKFYGNMDYYYAGNPHKNTGISDSYLKVNFKTTGKLALNAILHQFISTNKIGDSYNKNYNSNLGQELDLLFSLKVNTFTTFTGGYSFYLATSTLKYLKNTPAANDYQQWLWFSLNVTPHFLKTNF
;
A
#
# COMPACT_ATOMS: atom_id res chain seq x y z
N MET A 1 -16.07 -0.58 -51.03
CA MET A 1 -16.76 -0.47 -49.75
C MET A 1 -15.83 -0.89 -48.63
N LEU A 2 -14.79 -0.12 -48.42
CA LEU A 2 -13.76 -0.33 -47.42
C LEU A 2 -13.30 1.06 -46.98
N SER A 3 -13.69 1.53 -45.85
CA SER A 3 -13.20 2.78 -45.28
C SER A 3 -14.28 3.48 -44.42
N LEU A 4 -14.60 2.95 -43.26
CA LEU A 4 -15.29 3.73 -42.22
C LEU A 4 -15.21 3.10 -40.82
N TYR A 5 -14.30 2.12 -40.62
CA TYR A 5 -14.19 1.43 -39.30
C TYR A 5 -12.89 1.77 -38.53
N LYS A 6 -12.07 2.69 -39.00
CA LYS A 6 -10.78 3.03 -38.33
C LYS A 6 -10.75 4.34 -37.57
N VAL A 7 -11.85 5.07 -37.42
CA VAL A 7 -11.85 6.41 -36.81
C VAL A 7 -12.41 6.45 -35.37
N LYS A 8 -13.07 5.40 -34.89
CA LYS A 8 -13.72 5.46 -33.56
C LYS A 8 -12.81 5.14 -32.34
N ASN A 9 -11.67 4.54 -32.54
CA ASN A 9 -10.77 4.19 -31.42
C ASN A 9 -9.61 5.18 -31.18
N ALA A 10 -9.50 6.24 -32.00
CA ALA A 10 -8.44 7.24 -31.88
C ALA A 10 -8.82 8.48 -31.01
N VAL A 11 -10.08 8.60 -30.62
CA VAL A 11 -10.58 9.82 -29.94
C VAL A 11 -10.43 9.78 -28.42
N ASN A 12 -10.27 8.60 -27.81
CA ASN A 12 -10.13 8.50 -26.33
C ASN A 12 -8.70 8.59 -25.80
N SER A 13 -7.69 8.59 -26.68
CA SER A 13 -6.28 8.75 -26.26
C SER A 13 -5.71 10.15 -26.53
N GLY A 14 -6.47 11.03 -27.16
CA GLY A 14 -5.98 12.32 -27.68
C GLY A 14 -6.20 13.55 -26.81
N LEU A 15 -6.92 13.45 -25.68
CA LEU A 15 -7.37 14.64 -24.97
C LEU A 15 -6.45 15.10 -23.82
N PHE A 16 -5.27 14.53 -23.66
CA PHE A 16 -4.35 14.93 -22.57
C PHE A 16 -3.05 15.63 -23.01
N VAL A 17 -2.85 15.87 -24.30
CA VAL A 17 -1.60 16.45 -24.83
C VAL A 17 -1.70 17.95 -25.19
N LEU A 18 -2.86 18.55 -25.18
CA LEU A 18 -3.08 19.91 -25.72
C LEU A 18 -3.21 21.05 -24.70
N PHE A 19 -2.64 20.94 -23.49
CA PHE A 19 -2.63 22.06 -22.54
C PHE A 19 -1.23 22.61 -22.20
N PHE A 20 -0.20 22.34 -22.99
CA PHE A 20 1.17 22.77 -22.68
C PHE A 20 1.81 23.72 -23.70
N SER A 21 1.04 24.49 -24.42
CA SER A 21 1.59 25.51 -25.31
C SER A 21 0.96 26.89 -25.13
N TYR A 22 1.17 27.50 -23.96
CA TYR A 22 1.17 28.98 -23.85
C TYR A 22 1.94 29.45 -22.62
N THR A 23 2.94 30.34 -22.90
CA THR A 23 3.67 31.24 -21.98
C THR A 23 4.66 30.64 -20.99
N LEU A 24 5.87 30.38 -21.45
CA LEU A 24 7.08 30.45 -20.65
C LEU A 24 7.99 31.55 -21.24
N THR A 25 7.68 32.78 -20.89
CA THR A 25 8.67 33.88 -20.92
C THR A 25 8.50 34.68 -19.64
N THR A 26 9.16 34.28 -18.57
CA THR A 26 9.42 35.16 -17.43
C THR A 26 10.90 35.14 -17.10
N ASN A 27 11.47 36.32 -17.09
CA ASN A 27 12.85 36.60 -16.82
C ASN A 27 13.34 36.01 -15.50
N LEU A 28 14.33 35.15 -15.57
CA LEU A 28 15.13 34.72 -14.43
C LEU A 28 16.09 35.88 -14.08
N GLN A 29 15.73 36.70 -13.11
CA GLN A 29 16.70 37.53 -12.38
C GLN A 29 17.09 36.76 -11.13
N ALA A 30 18.34 36.30 -11.10
CA ALA A 30 18.97 35.71 -9.93
C ALA A 30 19.28 36.83 -8.94
N GLN A 31 18.84 36.67 -7.70
CA GLN A 31 19.25 37.50 -6.57
C GLN A 31 20.05 36.59 -5.61
N ASP A 32 21.37 36.84 -5.58
CA ASP A 32 22.31 36.14 -4.72
C ASP A 32 22.15 36.51 -3.26
N THR A 33 21.81 35.56 -2.42
CA THR A 33 22.16 35.58 -0.99
C THR A 33 22.80 34.20 -0.65
N LEU A 34 24.07 34.27 -0.27
CA LEU A 34 24.91 33.10 0.09
C LEU A 34 24.35 32.33 1.31
N LYS A 35 23.42 31.43 1.09
CA LYS A 35 23.16 30.27 1.95
C LYS A 35 23.81 29.07 1.30
N SER A 36 24.36 28.15 2.11
CA SER A 36 24.91 26.90 1.59
C SER A 36 23.85 26.24 0.68
N GLU A 37 24.19 26.10 -0.58
CA GLU A 37 23.21 25.87 -1.63
C GLU A 37 22.91 24.40 -1.84
N ASN A 38 23.86 23.56 -1.41
CA ASN A 38 23.83 22.13 -1.56
C ASN A 38 23.67 21.44 -0.21
N ASN A 39 22.78 20.47 -0.13
CA ASN A 39 22.69 19.57 1.00
C ASN A 39 22.89 18.13 0.51
N PHE A 40 23.66 17.36 1.24
CA PHE A 40 23.84 15.96 0.99
C PHE A 40 23.73 15.17 2.29
N ASP A 41 22.85 14.16 2.32
CA ASP A 41 22.58 13.32 3.48
C ASP A 41 22.66 11.84 3.11
N ILE A 42 23.46 11.07 3.86
CA ILE A 42 23.57 9.63 3.72
C ILE A 42 23.05 8.96 4.99
N ARG A 43 22.02 8.16 4.84
CA ARG A 43 21.41 7.42 5.93
C ARG A 43 21.46 5.92 5.68
N GLY A 44 21.71 5.18 6.74
CA GLY A 44 21.59 3.73 6.74
C GLY A 44 20.28 3.28 7.36
N GLN A 45 19.84 2.09 7.03
CA GLN A 45 18.85 1.33 7.77
C GLN A 45 19.25 -0.13 7.80
N LEU A 46 19.31 -0.69 9.00
CA LEU A 46 19.32 -2.13 9.24
C LEU A 46 18.05 -2.46 10.02
N ARG A 47 17.19 -3.29 9.45
CA ARG A 47 15.98 -3.78 10.12
C ARG A 47 15.95 -5.29 10.08
N THR A 48 16.18 -5.90 11.24
CA THR A 48 16.00 -7.34 11.45
C THR A 48 14.68 -7.59 12.14
N ARG A 49 13.97 -8.66 11.75
CA ARG A 49 12.71 -9.05 12.36
C ARG A 49 12.65 -10.57 12.54
N PHE A 50 12.59 -10.99 13.79
CA PHE A 50 12.25 -12.35 14.18
C PHE A 50 10.73 -12.53 14.18
N GLU A 51 10.26 -13.65 13.68
CA GLU A 51 8.85 -14.03 13.70
C GLU A 51 8.72 -15.50 14.10
N LEU A 52 7.78 -15.78 15.01
CA LEU A 52 7.27 -17.10 15.30
C LEU A 52 5.82 -17.16 14.81
N ARG A 53 5.59 -17.85 13.71
CA ARG A 53 4.31 -17.94 13.02
C ARG A 53 3.62 -19.24 13.39
N ASP A 54 2.71 -19.17 14.34
CA ASP A 54 1.86 -20.28 14.76
C ASP A 54 0.42 -19.96 14.35
N GLY A 55 0.20 -19.88 13.04
CA GLY A 55 -1.07 -19.52 12.43
C GLY A 55 -1.12 -18.12 11.80
N ALA A 56 -0.03 -17.36 11.74
CA ALA A 56 -0.01 -16.11 10.99
C ALA A 56 -0.24 -16.38 9.49
N PHE A 57 -0.96 -15.46 8.81
CA PHE A 57 -1.39 -15.51 7.41
C PHE A 57 -2.47 -16.55 7.09
N ARG A 58 -2.48 -17.70 7.72
CA ARG A 58 -3.54 -18.71 7.65
C ARG A 58 -3.57 -19.55 8.92
N PRO A 59 -4.74 -20.10 9.31
CA PRO A 59 -4.80 -21.00 10.45
C PRO A 59 -3.95 -22.26 10.22
N LEU A 60 -3.18 -22.67 11.24
CA LEU A 60 -2.45 -23.94 11.25
C LEU A 60 -3.32 -25.07 11.76
N THR A 61 -3.10 -26.25 11.19
CA THR A 61 -3.69 -27.50 11.66
C THR A 61 -2.80 -28.13 12.74
N GLU A 62 -3.35 -29.05 13.55
CA GLU A 62 -2.61 -29.79 14.59
C GLU A 62 -1.39 -30.56 14.07
N LYS A 63 -1.38 -30.89 12.78
CA LYS A 63 -0.30 -31.64 12.13
C LYS A 63 0.83 -30.75 11.62
N GLU A 64 0.62 -29.44 11.57
CA GLU A 64 1.60 -28.47 11.10
C GLU A 64 2.39 -27.91 12.27
N GLN A 65 3.65 -27.60 12.04
CA GLN A 65 4.53 -26.99 13.03
C GLN A 65 4.62 -25.48 12.80
N PRO A 66 4.73 -24.67 13.86
CA PRO A 66 5.01 -23.26 13.75
C PRO A 66 6.31 -22.98 12.99
N ALA A 67 6.32 -21.92 12.20
CA ALA A 67 7.52 -21.46 11.49
C ALA A 67 8.22 -20.37 12.29
N ALA A 68 9.55 -20.51 12.46
CA ALA A 68 10.41 -19.49 13.02
C ALA A 68 11.37 -18.97 11.95
N LEU A 69 11.49 -17.65 11.83
CA LEU A 69 12.38 -17.04 10.83
C LEU A 69 12.89 -15.67 11.30
N VAL A 70 14.03 -15.26 10.75
CA VAL A 70 14.55 -13.90 10.86
C VAL A 70 14.63 -13.30 9.48
N SER A 71 13.85 -12.27 9.21
CA SER A 71 13.94 -11.49 7.99
C SER A 71 14.77 -10.23 8.19
N GLU A 72 15.39 -9.74 7.13
CA GLU A 72 16.30 -8.60 7.19
C GLU A 72 16.08 -7.66 6.00
N ARG A 73 16.22 -6.35 6.28
CA ARG A 73 16.39 -5.30 5.27
C ARG A 73 17.61 -4.45 5.60
N ILE A 74 18.46 -4.28 4.61
CA ILE A 74 19.55 -3.29 4.62
C ILE A 74 19.21 -2.27 3.53
N ARG A 75 19.19 -0.98 3.89
CA ARG A 75 18.92 0.12 2.94
C ARG A 75 19.93 1.25 3.18
N LEU A 76 20.49 1.77 2.10
CA LEU A 76 21.21 3.03 2.10
C LEU A 76 20.36 4.06 1.37
N THR A 77 20.30 5.27 1.90
CA THR A 77 19.57 6.37 1.26
C THR A 77 20.51 7.54 1.08
N PHE A 78 20.62 7.99 -0.16
CA PHE A 78 21.35 9.18 -0.58
C PHE A 78 20.32 10.23 -0.96
N ASP A 79 20.27 11.33 -0.21
CA ASP A 79 19.44 12.49 -0.50
C ASP A 79 20.36 13.66 -0.86
N TYR A 80 20.12 14.27 -2.01
CA TYR A 80 20.77 15.48 -2.47
C TYR A 80 19.73 16.56 -2.77
N SER A 81 20.01 17.78 -2.36
CA SER A 81 19.22 18.92 -2.78
C SER A 81 20.12 20.11 -3.14
N TYR A 82 19.74 20.81 -4.19
CA TYR A 82 20.34 22.06 -4.65
C TYR A 82 19.32 23.17 -4.55
N LYS A 83 19.54 24.11 -3.62
CA LYS A 83 18.60 25.21 -3.34
C LYS A 83 17.16 24.66 -3.20
N ASP A 84 16.19 25.46 -3.59
CA ASP A 84 14.79 25.05 -3.74
C ASP A 84 14.49 24.56 -5.18
N LEU A 85 15.49 24.23 -5.99
CA LEU A 85 15.32 23.90 -7.40
C LEU A 85 15.26 22.40 -7.67
N LEU A 86 16.13 21.63 -7.03
CA LEU A 86 16.32 20.20 -7.35
C LEU A 86 16.46 19.38 -6.07
N GLU A 87 15.77 18.25 -6.05
CA GLU A 87 15.99 17.19 -5.08
C GLU A 87 16.19 15.87 -5.81
N VAL A 88 17.15 15.07 -5.35
CA VAL A 88 17.44 13.74 -5.88
C VAL A 88 17.51 12.75 -4.73
N LYS A 89 16.89 11.60 -4.87
CA LYS A 89 17.01 10.49 -3.92
C LYS A 89 17.38 9.22 -4.66
N ILE A 90 18.31 8.46 -4.06
CA ILE A 90 18.63 7.10 -4.49
C ILE A 90 18.69 6.21 -3.25
N SER A 91 17.94 5.10 -3.24
CA SER A 91 17.86 4.17 -2.12
C SER A 91 18.04 2.73 -2.57
N PRO A 92 19.29 2.24 -2.70
CA PRO A 92 19.53 0.81 -2.85
C PRO A 92 19.15 0.05 -1.57
N GLN A 93 18.60 -1.14 -1.73
CA GLN A 93 18.29 -2.03 -0.62
C GLN A 93 18.58 -3.49 -0.94
N ALA A 94 18.87 -4.26 0.11
CA ALA A 94 18.88 -5.71 0.10
C ALA A 94 17.86 -6.24 1.11
N VAL A 95 17.12 -7.26 0.75
CA VAL A 95 16.16 -7.96 1.62
C VAL A 95 16.41 -9.46 1.57
N GLY A 96 16.21 -10.15 2.69
CA GLY A 96 16.40 -11.59 2.76
C GLY A 96 15.90 -12.19 4.06
N ILE A 97 16.05 -13.49 4.15
CA ILE A 97 15.84 -14.29 5.36
C ILE A 97 17.18 -14.91 5.75
N TRP A 98 17.50 -14.92 7.03
CA TRP A 98 18.75 -15.52 7.50
C TRP A 98 18.82 -16.99 7.11
N GLY A 99 19.97 -17.41 6.60
CA GLY A 99 20.20 -18.76 6.07
C GLY A 99 19.79 -18.97 4.61
N GLN A 100 19.08 -18.03 3.97
CA GLN A 100 18.76 -18.12 2.54
C GLN A 100 19.92 -17.71 1.63
N ALA A 101 20.73 -16.74 2.04
CA ALA A 101 21.89 -16.34 1.27
C ALA A 101 23.02 -17.33 1.49
N ASN A 102 23.39 -18.02 0.43
CA ASN A 102 24.57 -18.87 0.46
C ASN A 102 25.78 -18.07 -0.01
N MET A 103 26.67 -17.73 0.92
CA MET A 103 27.91 -17.00 0.65
C MET A 103 29.08 -17.94 0.32
N VAL A 104 28.85 -19.25 0.30
CA VAL A 104 29.88 -20.23 0.01
C VAL A 104 30.08 -20.32 -1.50
N GLN A 105 31.34 -20.28 -1.92
CA GLN A 105 31.72 -20.42 -3.31
C GLN A 105 31.21 -21.74 -3.91
N GLY A 106 30.57 -21.66 -5.09
CA GLY A 106 30.05 -22.81 -5.83
C GLY A 106 28.64 -23.24 -5.47
N ALA A 107 27.97 -22.56 -4.54
CA ALA A 107 26.56 -22.81 -4.27
C ALA A 107 25.67 -21.87 -5.07
N GLU A 108 24.48 -22.36 -5.48
CA GLU A 108 23.49 -21.52 -6.13
C GLU A 108 23.06 -20.38 -5.21
N TYR A 109 23.11 -19.17 -5.72
CA TYR A 109 22.70 -17.98 -5.00
C TYR A 109 21.18 -17.86 -5.08
N SER A 110 20.49 -18.13 -3.98
CA SER A 110 19.07 -17.90 -3.84
C SER A 110 18.76 -17.28 -2.50
N GLY A 111 18.04 -16.18 -2.46
CA GLY A 111 17.51 -15.72 -1.20
C GLY A 111 17.54 -14.21 -0.97
N ASN A 112 18.69 -13.57 -0.95
CA ASN A 112 18.75 -12.12 -0.78
C ASN A 112 18.42 -11.42 -2.10
N GLN A 113 17.48 -10.48 -2.05
CA GLN A 113 17.10 -9.69 -3.21
C GLN A 113 17.67 -8.29 -3.08
N PHE A 114 18.49 -7.90 -4.03
CA PHE A 114 18.97 -6.52 -4.18
C PHE A 114 18.10 -5.77 -5.18
N ALA A 115 17.68 -4.56 -4.82
CA ALA A 115 16.90 -3.68 -5.68
C ALA A 115 17.17 -2.21 -5.37
N ILE A 116 16.91 -1.35 -6.32
CA ILE A 116 16.78 0.07 -6.07
C ILE A 116 15.33 0.31 -5.61
N PHE A 117 15.15 0.67 -4.35
CA PHE A 117 13.85 0.90 -3.75
C PHE A 117 13.24 2.24 -4.18
N GLU A 118 14.04 3.32 -4.13
CA GLU A 118 13.71 4.63 -4.68
C GLU A 118 14.86 5.14 -5.55
N ALA A 119 14.52 5.77 -6.67
CA ALA A 119 15.45 6.51 -7.52
C ALA A 119 14.67 7.56 -8.30
N TRP A 120 14.69 8.80 -7.83
CA TRP A 120 13.89 9.87 -8.43
C TRP A 120 14.58 11.24 -8.35
N SER A 121 14.18 12.12 -9.25
CA SER A 121 14.49 13.54 -9.21
C SER A 121 13.21 14.36 -9.10
N LYS A 122 13.22 15.40 -8.27
CA LYS A 122 12.16 16.39 -8.16
C LYS A 122 12.69 17.76 -8.54
N ILE A 123 12.02 18.43 -9.48
CA ILE A 123 12.35 19.76 -9.98
C ILE A 123 11.24 20.68 -9.60
N ASN A 124 11.55 21.76 -8.86
CA ASN A 124 10.60 22.80 -8.53
C ASN A 124 10.55 23.83 -9.68
N LEU A 125 9.44 23.86 -10.40
CA LEU A 125 9.22 24.78 -11.53
C LEU A 125 8.78 26.17 -11.05
N SER A 126 8.16 26.23 -9.89
CA SER A 126 7.77 27.46 -9.19
C SER A 126 7.59 27.14 -7.69
N PRO A 127 7.37 28.16 -6.83
CA PRO A 127 7.06 27.91 -5.42
C PRO A 127 5.82 27.04 -5.16
N SER A 128 4.97 26.88 -6.18
CA SER A 128 3.72 26.12 -6.05
C SER A 128 3.68 24.87 -6.92
N VAL A 129 4.62 24.68 -7.85
CA VAL A 129 4.57 23.57 -8.82
C VAL A 129 5.89 22.83 -8.84
N ASN A 130 5.84 21.54 -8.68
CA ASN A 130 7.01 20.67 -8.93
C ASN A 130 6.64 19.45 -9.75
N VAL A 131 7.66 18.89 -10.39
CA VAL A 131 7.60 17.65 -11.14
C VAL A 131 8.58 16.67 -10.52
N LYS A 132 8.13 15.45 -10.23
CA LYS A 132 8.93 14.36 -9.70
C LYS A 132 8.88 13.18 -10.66
N ILE A 133 10.01 12.66 -11.06
CA ILE A 133 10.11 11.55 -12.00
C ILE A 133 11.05 10.46 -11.49
N GLY A 134 10.68 9.23 -11.67
CA GLY A 134 11.46 8.04 -11.31
C GLY A 134 10.74 7.14 -10.34
N ARG A 135 11.48 6.18 -9.77
CA ARG A 135 10.96 5.20 -8.81
C ARG A 135 10.72 5.85 -7.46
N GLN A 136 9.48 5.93 -7.04
CA GLN A 136 9.04 6.70 -5.88
C GLN A 136 7.92 6.02 -5.12
N ILE A 137 7.86 6.27 -3.82
CA ILE A 137 6.73 5.91 -2.98
C ILE A 137 5.54 6.79 -3.37
N ILE A 138 4.36 6.18 -3.48
CA ILE A 138 3.06 6.85 -3.52
C ILE A 138 2.30 6.39 -2.28
N SER A 139 2.15 7.29 -1.32
CA SER A 139 1.38 7.07 -0.09
C SER A 139 0.39 8.22 0.07
N LEU A 140 -0.90 7.91 0.12
CA LEU A 140 -1.99 8.86 0.13
C LEU A 140 -2.98 8.49 1.24
N ASP A 141 -3.53 9.51 1.88
CA ASP A 141 -4.55 9.38 2.91
C ASP A 141 -4.10 8.50 4.09
N ASP A 142 -4.89 7.50 4.46
CA ASP A 142 -4.58 6.55 5.52
C ASP A 142 -3.92 5.26 5.00
N GLU A 143 -3.59 5.21 3.69
CA GLU A 143 -2.98 4.09 2.98
C GLU A 143 -3.90 2.89 2.70
N ARG A 144 -5.21 3.11 2.74
CA ARG A 144 -6.18 2.07 2.36
C ARG A 144 -6.21 1.76 0.88
N PHE A 145 -5.72 2.66 0.04
CA PHE A 145 -5.62 2.43 -1.39
C PHE A 145 -4.20 2.60 -1.92
N PHE A 146 -3.48 3.67 -1.57
CA PHE A 146 -2.06 3.86 -1.87
C PHE A 146 -1.23 3.93 -0.60
N GLY A 147 -0.34 2.97 -0.39
CA GLY A 147 0.57 2.92 0.75
C GLY A 147 1.96 2.41 0.39
N GLU A 148 2.92 2.76 1.22
CA GLU A 148 4.34 2.40 1.05
C GLU A 148 4.65 0.94 1.39
N LEU A 149 3.74 0.25 2.10
CA LEU A 149 3.91 -1.12 2.55
C LEU A 149 5.20 -1.33 3.35
N ASP A 150 5.56 -0.37 4.20
CA ASP A 150 6.85 -0.43 4.94
C ASP A 150 6.95 -1.62 5.90
N TRP A 151 5.83 -2.20 6.33
CA TRP A 151 5.83 -3.44 7.11
C TRP A 151 6.57 -4.56 6.39
N ALA A 152 6.32 -4.80 5.11
CA ALA A 152 7.07 -5.75 4.30
C ALA A 152 8.53 -5.30 4.17
N GLN A 153 9.47 -6.26 4.18
CA GLN A 153 10.90 -5.90 4.07
C GLN A 153 11.20 -5.19 2.75
N GLY A 154 10.52 -5.55 1.67
CA GLY A 154 10.71 -4.93 0.35
C GLY A 154 10.16 -3.50 0.23
N GLY A 155 9.06 -3.20 0.93
CA GLY A 155 8.29 -1.98 0.70
C GLY A 155 7.60 -1.95 -0.67
N ARG A 156 7.02 -0.79 -1.03
CA ARG A 156 6.41 -0.57 -2.36
C ARG A 156 6.80 0.79 -2.92
N ALA A 157 7.21 0.79 -4.18
CA ALA A 157 7.48 1.99 -4.96
C ALA A 157 6.92 1.83 -6.37
N HIS A 158 6.73 2.94 -7.09
CA HIS A 158 6.19 3.00 -8.44
C HIS A 158 7.14 3.79 -9.34
N ASP A 159 7.38 3.32 -10.56
CA ASP A 159 8.05 4.09 -11.60
C ASP A 159 7.04 5.03 -12.23
N ALA A 160 7.10 6.31 -11.87
CA ALA A 160 6.05 7.27 -12.17
C ALA A 160 6.59 8.67 -12.44
N LEU A 161 5.82 9.41 -13.22
CA LEU A 161 5.83 10.87 -13.28
C LEU A 161 4.78 11.39 -12.31
N ALA A 162 5.16 12.34 -11.44
CA ALA A 162 4.24 13.07 -10.58
C ALA A 162 4.32 14.56 -10.86
N ILE A 163 3.17 15.23 -10.91
CA ILE A 163 3.05 16.70 -10.97
C ILE A 163 2.30 17.12 -9.73
N ASN A 164 2.91 17.96 -8.93
CA ASN A 164 2.33 18.43 -7.68
C ASN A 164 2.12 19.94 -7.74
N PHE A 165 0.94 20.37 -7.33
CA PHE A 165 0.59 21.77 -7.12
C PHE A 165 0.25 21.96 -5.65
N LEU A 166 0.96 22.90 -5.00
CA LEU A 166 0.77 23.26 -3.60
C LEU A 166 0.56 24.76 -3.48
N LYS A 167 -0.58 25.17 -2.94
CA LYS A 167 -0.86 26.59 -2.67
C LYS A 167 -1.47 26.74 -1.28
N LYS A 168 -0.73 27.36 -0.37
CA LYS A 168 -1.07 27.36 1.07
C LYS A 168 -1.21 25.90 1.56
N SER A 169 -2.39 25.53 2.02
CA SER A 169 -2.71 24.16 2.49
C SER A 169 -3.51 23.31 1.49
N PHE A 170 -3.89 23.88 0.34
CA PHE A 170 -4.46 23.12 -0.78
C PHE A 170 -3.35 22.39 -1.52
N GLU A 171 -3.57 21.13 -1.82
CA GLU A 171 -2.62 20.29 -2.55
C GLU A 171 -3.33 19.49 -3.64
N LEU A 172 -2.77 19.48 -4.85
CA LEU A 172 -3.23 18.67 -5.97
C LEU A 172 -2.02 17.88 -6.49
N ARG A 173 -2.16 16.56 -6.59
CA ARG A 173 -1.15 15.66 -7.14
C ARG A 173 -1.71 14.87 -8.30
N GLY A 174 -0.99 14.83 -9.40
CA GLY A 174 -1.25 13.97 -10.53
C GLY A 174 -0.11 12.98 -10.70
N TYR A 175 -0.43 11.70 -10.93
CA TYR A 175 0.55 10.65 -11.20
C TYR A 175 0.23 9.95 -12.50
N ALA A 176 1.28 9.62 -13.26
CA ALA A 176 1.21 8.75 -14.42
C ALA A 176 2.32 7.72 -14.34
N ALA A 177 1.97 6.45 -14.46
CA ALA A 177 2.92 5.34 -14.49
C ALA A 177 2.62 4.41 -15.65
N PHE A 178 3.69 3.82 -16.17
CA PHE A 178 3.64 2.87 -17.26
C PHE A 178 4.64 1.75 -17.00
N ASN A 179 4.18 0.51 -17.10
CA ASN A 179 5.00 -0.68 -16.92
C ASN A 179 5.05 -1.51 -18.19
N GLN A 180 6.21 -2.07 -18.47
CA GLN A 180 6.43 -2.92 -19.63
C GLN A 180 7.34 -4.09 -19.26
N ASN A 181 7.11 -5.25 -19.87
CA ASN A 181 8.02 -6.36 -19.76
C ASN A 181 9.32 -6.05 -20.53
N TYR A 182 10.41 -5.81 -19.80
CA TYR A 182 11.71 -5.48 -20.36
C TYR A 182 12.32 -6.61 -21.22
N LYS A 183 11.85 -7.84 -21.10
CA LYS A 183 12.30 -8.98 -21.90
C LYS A 183 11.68 -9.02 -23.29
N VAL A 184 10.65 -8.20 -23.57
CA VAL A 184 9.88 -8.21 -24.83
C VAL A 184 9.77 -6.78 -25.34
N LEU A 185 10.92 -6.16 -25.67
CA LEU A 185 10.98 -4.76 -26.08
C LEU A 185 10.59 -4.53 -27.54
N TYR A 186 10.73 -5.54 -28.40
CA TYR A 186 10.55 -5.41 -29.85
C TYR A 186 9.27 -6.04 -30.39
N ALA A 187 8.52 -6.72 -29.56
CA ALA A 187 7.22 -7.22 -29.95
C ALA A 187 6.19 -6.10 -29.85
N ASN A 188 5.16 -6.14 -30.68
CA ASN A 188 3.99 -5.27 -30.55
C ASN A 188 3.20 -5.56 -29.24
N ASN A 189 3.71 -6.42 -28.40
CA ASN A 189 3.16 -6.83 -27.12
C ASN A 189 3.68 -5.92 -26.04
N LEU A 190 2.90 -4.94 -25.70
CA LEU A 190 3.10 -4.18 -24.49
C LEU A 190 2.59 -5.01 -23.31
N ASN A 191 3.24 -6.14 -23.01
CA ASN A 191 2.83 -7.01 -21.90
C ASN A 191 3.11 -6.36 -20.55
N ASN A 192 2.28 -6.69 -19.56
CA ASN A 192 2.57 -6.30 -18.19
C ASN A 192 3.90 -6.90 -17.74
N PRO A 193 4.72 -6.13 -17.02
CA PRO A 193 5.95 -6.67 -16.47
C PRO A 193 5.66 -7.71 -15.41
N SER A 194 6.42 -8.78 -15.39
CA SER A 194 6.49 -9.65 -14.24
C SER A 194 7.35 -8.98 -13.17
N GLY A 195 6.77 -8.48 -12.10
CA GLY A 195 7.56 -7.84 -11.05
C GLY A 195 6.78 -7.59 -9.78
N ASN A 196 7.41 -7.84 -8.64
CA ASN A 196 6.77 -7.72 -7.33
C ASN A 196 6.61 -6.26 -6.87
N LEU A 197 7.41 -5.32 -7.37
CA LEU A 197 7.38 -3.92 -6.95
C LEU A 197 6.12 -3.18 -7.40
N TYR A 198 5.47 -3.65 -8.46
CA TYR A 198 4.30 -3.03 -9.08
C TYR A 198 3.06 -3.90 -9.02
N SER A 199 3.14 -5.06 -8.36
CA SER A 199 1.99 -5.95 -8.27
C SER A 199 0.91 -5.36 -7.37
N THR A 200 -0.31 -5.51 -7.82
CA THR A 200 -1.51 -5.31 -7.02
C THR A 200 -1.65 -6.44 -5.99
N THR A 201 -2.62 -6.34 -5.11
CA THR A 201 -2.95 -7.42 -4.15
C THR A 201 -3.25 -8.75 -4.82
N ASP A 202 -3.74 -8.73 -6.06
CA ASP A 202 -4.01 -9.95 -6.86
C ASP A 202 -2.75 -10.54 -7.49
N GLY A 203 -1.59 -9.91 -7.33
CA GLY A 203 -0.34 -10.33 -7.95
C GLY A 203 -0.22 -9.95 -9.44
N PHE A 204 -1.20 -9.23 -10.00
CA PHE A 204 -1.15 -8.76 -11.38
C PHE A 204 -0.57 -7.34 -11.45
N PRO A 205 0.52 -7.13 -12.17
CA PRO A 205 1.07 -5.79 -12.38
C PRO A 205 0.14 -5.00 -13.31
N TYR A 206 -0.08 -3.73 -12.99
CA TYR A 206 -0.76 -2.83 -13.91
C TYR A 206 0.17 -2.45 -15.08
N LYS A 207 -0.41 -2.18 -16.24
CA LYS A 207 0.27 -1.60 -17.36
C LYS A 207 0.28 -0.08 -17.33
N TRP A 208 -0.88 0.50 -17.05
CA TRP A 208 -1.11 1.93 -16.96
C TRP A 208 -1.66 2.29 -15.61
N MET A 209 -1.20 3.41 -15.06
CA MET A 209 -1.80 4.03 -13.91
C MET A 209 -1.87 5.55 -14.14
N GLN A 210 -3.05 6.11 -13.97
CA GLN A 210 -3.28 7.54 -13.88
C GLN A 210 -4.01 7.81 -12.58
N THR A 211 -3.50 8.73 -11.78
CA THR A 211 -4.10 9.08 -10.49
C THR A 211 -4.13 10.58 -10.33
N ILE A 212 -5.25 11.09 -9.85
CA ILE A 212 -5.40 12.47 -9.39
C ILE A 212 -5.84 12.40 -7.93
N TRP A 213 -5.17 13.15 -7.09
CA TRP A 213 -5.50 13.29 -5.69
C TRP A 213 -5.46 14.76 -5.29
N ALA A 214 -6.46 15.20 -4.52
CA ALA A 214 -6.56 16.56 -4.01
C ALA A 214 -6.78 16.55 -2.51
N ASN A 215 -6.08 17.42 -1.77
CA ASN A 215 -6.31 17.72 -0.36
C ASN A 215 -6.88 19.13 -0.25
N ILE A 216 -8.07 19.23 0.31
CA ILE A 216 -8.89 20.43 0.36
C ILE A 216 -9.17 20.76 1.83
N PRO A 217 -8.43 21.68 2.44
CA PRO A 217 -8.70 22.14 3.80
C PRO A 217 -9.93 23.07 3.81
N VAL A 218 -10.81 22.87 4.81
CA VAL A 218 -12.00 23.68 5.04
C VAL A 218 -11.98 24.22 6.45
N GLY A 219 -11.46 25.42 6.59
CA GLY A 219 -11.27 26.04 7.90
C GLY A 219 -10.15 25.39 8.72
N LYS A 220 -10.26 25.45 10.06
CA LYS A 220 -9.18 25.06 10.98
C LYS A 220 -9.20 23.58 11.36
N TYR A 221 -10.37 22.96 11.38
CA TYR A 221 -10.58 21.65 12.02
C TYR A 221 -10.99 20.55 11.05
N TYR A 222 -11.28 20.88 9.81
CA TYR A 222 -11.78 19.94 8.82
C TYR A 222 -11.00 20.07 7.51
N ARG A 223 -10.70 18.94 6.92
CA ARG A 223 -10.20 18.78 5.56
C ARG A 223 -10.81 17.53 4.94
N PHE A 224 -10.92 17.53 3.65
CA PHE A 224 -11.24 16.31 2.92
C PHE A 224 -10.28 16.11 1.75
N THR A 225 -10.18 14.87 1.30
CA THR A 225 -9.41 14.52 0.10
C THR A 225 -10.29 13.84 -0.91
N LEU A 226 -9.93 13.98 -2.17
CA LEU A 226 -10.55 13.29 -3.28
C LEU A 226 -9.48 12.52 -4.05
N LEU A 227 -9.78 11.30 -4.41
CA LEU A 227 -8.95 10.42 -5.23
C LEU A 227 -9.73 9.99 -6.47
N ALA A 228 -9.11 10.07 -7.64
CA ALA A 228 -9.56 9.39 -8.85
C ALA A 228 -8.36 8.61 -9.42
N ASN A 229 -8.52 7.30 -9.54
CA ASN A 229 -7.48 6.41 -10.05
C ASN A 229 -8.02 5.59 -11.22
N ASN A 230 -7.24 5.45 -12.27
CA ASN A 230 -7.49 4.57 -13.40
C ASN A 230 -6.31 3.62 -13.55
N LEU A 231 -6.57 2.32 -13.43
CA LEU A 231 -5.60 1.25 -13.65
C LEU A 231 -5.95 0.50 -14.93
N GLY A 232 -4.96 0.34 -15.79
CA GLY A 232 -5.06 -0.49 -16.98
C GLY A 232 -4.32 -1.81 -16.80
N PHE A 233 -4.99 -2.91 -17.10
CA PHE A 233 -4.41 -4.25 -17.09
C PHE A 233 -4.44 -4.82 -18.49
N GLN A 234 -3.33 -5.44 -18.91
CA GLN A 234 -3.28 -6.12 -20.19
C GLN A 234 -4.10 -7.41 -20.13
N GLN A 235 -5.00 -7.58 -21.06
CA GLN A 235 -5.78 -8.80 -21.15
C GLN A 235 -4.88 -9.93 -21.67
N ALA A 236 -4.78 -11.03 -20.91
CA ALA A 236 -4.13 -12.23 -21.39
C ALA A 236 -5.09 -12.98 -22.31
N THR A 237 -4.80 -12.97 -23.62
CA THR A 237 -5.49 -13.82 -24.59
C THR A 237 -4.60 -14.99 -24.98
N SER A 238 -5.19 -16.02 -25.57
CA SER A 238 -4.43 -17.16 -26.13
C SER A 238 -3.62 -16.80 -27.37
N SER A 239 -3.76 -15.58 -27.89
CA SER A 239 -2.98 -15.08 -29.03
C SER A 239 -1.68 -14.42 -28.55
N THR A 240 -0.64 -14.56 -29.32
CA THR A 240 0.69 -13.98 -29.07
C THR A 240 0.72 -12.45 -29.13
N ILE A 241 -0.36 -11.82 -29.58
CA ILE A 241 -0.48 -10.36 -29.71
C ILE A 241 -1.73 -9.91 -28.94
N ASP A 242 -1.53 -9.48 -27.71
CA ASP A 242 -2.59 -8.91 -26.91
C ASP A 242 -2.39 -7.39 -26.80
N THR A 243 -3.25 -6.65 -27.49
CA THR A 243 -3.24 -5.19 -27.50
C THR A 243 -4.35 -4.58 -26.63
N ASN A 244 -5.24 -5.42 -26.08
CA ASN A 244 -6.36 -4.94 -25.30
C ASN A 244 -5.92 -4.63 -23.86
N THR A 245 -6.30 -3.48 -23.40
CA THR A 245 -6.14 -3.07 -22.01
C THR A 245 -7.52 -2.86 -21.39
N LEU A 246 -7.78 -3.54 -20.31
CA LEU A 246 -8.99 -3.38 -19.52
C LEU A 246 -8.72 -2.44 -18.35
N TYR A 247 -9.67 -1.60 -18.01
CA TYR A 247 -9.47 -0.56 -17.01
C TYR A 247 -10.37 -0.76 -15.79
N THR A 248 -9.81 -0.46 -14.64
CA THR A 248 -10.53 -0.33 -13.37
C THR A 248 -10.39 1.09 -12.87
N GLN A 249 -11.52 1.74 -12.59
CA GLN A 249 -11.57 3.04 -11.97
C GLN A 249 -11.82 2.90 -10.47
N THR A 250 -11.14 3.70 -9.67
CA THR A 250 -11.37 3.79 -8.23
C THR A 250 -11.49 5.26 -7.84
N PHE A 251 -12.58 5.60 -7.16
CA PHE A 251 -12.84 6.92 -6.60
C PHE A 251 -12.78 6.83 -5.08
N GLY A 252 -12.11 7.78 -4.45
CA GLY A 252 -11.98 7.86 -3.00
C GLY A 252 -12.38 9.22 -2.48
N TRP A 253 -13.05 9.25 -1.34
CA TRP A 253 -13.39 10.45 -0.60
C TRP A 253 -13.10 10.24 0.87
N ASN A 254 -12.14 11.00 1.41
CA ASN A 254 -11.72 10.92 2.80
C ASN A 254 -12.05 12.23 3.51
N ASN A 255 -12.56 12.14 4.73
CA ASN A 255 -12.95 13.27 5.56
C ASN A 255 -12.21 13.18 6.89
N TYR A 256 -11.53 14.25 7.25
CA TYR A 256 -10.74 14.35 8.46
C TYR A 256 -11.23 15.54 9.30
N PHE A 257 -11.67 15.24 10.49
CA PHE A 257 -12.04 16.23 11.48
C PHE A 257 -11.14 16.11 12.69
N LYS A 258 -10.43 17.17 13.04
CA LYS A 258 -9.54 17.21 14.20
C LYS A 258 -9.76 18.47 15.01
N LYS A 259 -10.26 18.30 16.22
CA LYS A 259 -10.49 19.40 17.15
C LYS A 259 -10.14 18.97 18.58
N ASN A 260 -9.26 19.75 19.23
CA ASN A 260 -8.80 19.49 20.59
C ASN A 260 -8.21 18.07 20.73
N LYS A 261 -8.87 17.22 21.51
CA LYS A 261 -8.48 15.85 21.85
C LYS A 261 -9.18 14.79 21.00
N THR A 262 -9.92 15.21 19.97
CA THR A 262 -10.73 14.33 19.12
C THR A 262 -10.21 14.37 17.70
N ASP A 263 -10.03 13.21 17.11
CA ASP A 263 -9.65 12.99 15.71
C ASP A 263 -10.66 11.99 15.11
N ILE A 264 -11.34 12.38 14.03
CA ILE A 264 -12.33 11.54 13.35
C ILE A 264 -11.94 11.45 11.88
N HIS A 265 -11.94 10.25 11.35
CA HIS A 265 -11.75 9.97 9.95
C HIS A 265 -12.89 9.11 9.42
N VAL A 266 -13.49 9.54 8.31
CA VAL A 266 -14.50 8.80 7.56
C VAL A 266 -14.10 8.78 6.11
N ALA A 267 -14.08 7.62 5.48
CA ALA A 267 -13.76 7.50 4.06
C ALA A 267 -14.70 6.54 3.34
N ALA A 268 -14.87 6.81 2.05
CA ALA A 268 -15.58 5.93 1.13
C ALA A 268 -14.77 5.79 -0.16
N TYR A 269 -14.70 4.57 -0.67
CA TYR A 269 -14.10 4.25 -1.96
C TYR A 269 -15.11 3.47 -2.80
N TYR A 270 -15.17 3.80 -4.07
CA TYR A 270 -16.00 3.10 -5.05
C TYR A 270 -15.12 2.62 -6.21
N GLN A 271 -15.34 1.39 -6.66
CA GLN A 271 -14.54 0.74 -7.69
C GLN A 271 -15.43 0.17 -8.77
N TYR A 272 -15.10 0.50 -10.02
CA TYR A 272 -15.83 0.08 -11.21
C TYR A 272 -14.86 -0.43 -12.28
N SER A 273 -15.26 -1.47 -13.00
CA SER A 273 -14.59 -1.92 -14.23
C SER A 273 -15.57 -2.64 -15.15
N ASP A 274 -15.33 -2.53 -16.45
CA ASP A 274 -16.02 -3.32 -17.48
C ASP A 274 -15.17 -4.53 -17.85
N ASN A 275 -15.77 -5.73 -17.77
CA ASN A 275 -15.20 -7.00 -18.24
C ASN A 275 -13.79 -7.35 -17.74
N LEU A 276 -13.31 -6.73 -16.67
CA LEU A 276 -12.08 -7.18 -16.03
C LEU A 276 -12.32 -8.61 -15.49
N HIS A 277 -11.49 -9.58 -15.89
CA HIS A 277 -11.69 -11.00 -15.58
C HIS A 277 -13.04 -11.57 -16.05
N ALA A 278 -13.54 -11.12 -17.19
CA ALA A 278 -14.78 -11.55 -17.84
C ALA A 278 -16.08 -11.16 -17.12
N ILE A 279 -16.04 -10.37 -16.06
CA ILE A 279 -17.21 -9.82 -15.36
C ILE A 279 -17.00 -8.37 -14.97
N ASN A 280 -18.07 -7.62 -14.91
CA ASN A 280 -18.04 -6.22 -14.46
C ASN A 280 -17.78 -6.15 -12.95
N THR A 281 -17.04 -5.14 -12.52
CA THR A 281 -16.83 -4.84 -11.10
C THR A 281 -17.70 -3.68 -10.67
N ASN A 282 -18.32 -3.82 -9.50
CA ASN A 282 -19.08 -2.78 -8.81
C ASN A 282 -18.90 -3.01 -7.31
N ALA A 283 -17.90 -2.36 -6.72
CA ALA A 283 -17.43 -2.65 -5.38
C ALA A 283 -17.17 -1.37 -4.58
N PHE A 284 -17.23 -1.45 -3.27
CA PHE A 284 -16.99 -0.31 -2.41
C PHE A 284 -16.34 -0.68 -1.07
N LEU A 285 -15.70 0.31 -0.45
CA LEU A 285 -15.17 0.27 0.90
C LEU A 285 -15.63 1.53 1.63
N ILE A 286 -16.12 1.36 2.85
CA ILE A 286 -16.45 2.46 3.76
C ILE A 286 -15.73 2.23 5.08
N THR A 287 -15.16 3.28 5.65
CA THR A 287 -14.53 3.26 6.96
C THR A 287 -14.95 4.48 7.78
N ALA A 288 -15.11 4.26 9.06
CA ALA A 288 -15.27 5.33 10.04
C ALA A 288 -14.48 4.99 11.30
N ASN A 289 -13.66 5.93 11.76
CA ASN A 289 -12.93 5.76 13.00
C ASN A 289 -12.82 7.07 13.78
N ALA A 290 -12.68 6.96 15.07
CA ALA A 290 -12.48 8.07 15.97
C ALA A 290 -11.40 7.74 17.01
N ALA A 291 -10.60 8.73 17.35
CA ALA A 291 -9.61 8.65 18.42
C ALA A 291 -9.78 9.80 19.40
N PHE A 292 -9.66 9.49 20.68
CA PHE A 292 -9.86 10.41 21.78
C PHE A 292 -8.63 10.41 22.69
N GLN A 293 -7.97 11.54 22.82
CA GLN A 293 -6.90 11.71 23.77
C GLN A 293 -7.48 11.93 25.20
N ILE A 294 -7.52 10.86 25.98
CA ILE A 294 -8.04 10.90 27.36
C ILE A 294 -7.07 11.64 28.28
N SER A 295 -5.77 11.38 28.11
CA SER A 295 -4.70 12.08 28.83
C SER A 295 -3.47 12.22 27.94
N ASN A 296 -2.39 12.83 28.46
CA ASN A 296 -1.11 12.91 27.73
C ASN A 296 -0.48 11.52 27.48
N LYS A 297 -0.92 10.50 28.21
CA LYS A 297 -0.41 9.13 28.10
C LYS A 297 -1.39 8.15 27.48
N LEU A 298 -2.68 8.44 27.48
CA LEU A 298 -3.74 7.50 27.08
C LEU A 298 -4.55 8.06 25.92
N ASN A 299 -4.60 7.31 24.81
CA ASN A 299 -5.54 7.52 23.72
C ASN A 299 -6.41 6.27 23.56
N LEU A 300 -7.70 6.49 23.38
CA LEU A 300 -8.68 5.46 23.04
C LEU A 300 -9.14 5.69 21.60
N GLY A 301 -9.28 4.62 20.85
CA GLY A 301 -9.78 4.63 19.49
C GLY A 301 -10.85 3.59 19.29
N LEU A 302 -11.76 3.85 18.38
CA LEU A 302 -12.73 2.87 17.87
C LEU A 302 -12.91 3.10 16.38
N GLY A 303 -13.27 2.05 15.68
CA GLY A 303 -13.55 2.16 14.26
C GLY A 303 -14.27 0.95 13.72
N SER A 304 -14.76 1.11 12.51
CA SER A 304 -15.36 0.03 11.75
C SER A 304 -15.10 0.24 10.26
N ASP A 305 -14.76 -0.84 9.60
CA ASP A 305 -14.59 -0.92 8.16
C ASP A 305 -15.65 -1.84 7.57
N TYR A 306 -16.16 -1.49 6.42
CA TYR A 306 -17.04 -2.32 5.61
C TYR A 306 -16.46 -2.41 4.20
N VAL A 307 -16.05 -3.59 3.80
CA VAL A 307 -15.54 -3.89 2.47
C VAL A 307 -16.51 -4.82 1.77
N SER A 308 -17.04 -4.40 0.63
CA SER A 308 -17.95 -5.22 -0.17
C SER A 308 -17.26 -6.47 -0.73
N GLY A 309 -18.01 -7.51 -0.98
CA GLY A 309 -17.51 -8.78 -1.47
C GLY A 309 -18.54 -9.54 -2.30
N ASN A 310 -18.19 -10.77 -2.62
CA ASN A 310 -19.02 -11.70 -3.38
C ASN A 310 -19.60 -12.79 -2.48
N ASP A 311 -20.76 -13.32 -2.83
CA ASP A 311 -21.27 -14.55 -2.25
C ASP A 311 -20.32 -15.71 -2.60
N VAL A 312 -19.95 -16.50 -1.60
CA VAL A 312 -19.09 -17.68 -1.77
C VAL A 312 -19.94 -18.91 -2.05
N GLY A 313 -19.49 -19.78 -2.96
CA GLY A 313 -20.22 -20.98 -3.36
C GLY A 313 -21.29 -20.74 -4.43
N LYS A 314 -21.36 -19.53 -5.00
CA LYS A 314 -22.29 -19.16 -6.08
C LYS A 314 -21.53 -18.51 -7.24
N THR A 315 -22.13 -18.56 -8.43
CA THR A 315 -21.65 -17.78 -9.58
C THR A 315 -22.15 -16.36 -9.45
N ASN A 316 -21.24 -15.41 -9.34
CA ASN A 316 -21.55 -14.00 -9.30
C ASN A 316 -21.54 -13.43 -10.72
N LYS A 317 -22.62 -12.72 -11.11
CA LYS A 317 -22.72 -12.04 -12.42
C LYS A 317 -21.97 -10.71 -12.44
N ILE A 318 -21.78 -10.11 -11.29
CA ILE A 318 -21.04 -8.87 -11.06
C ILE A 318 -20.05 -9.14 -9.93
N ASN A 319 -18.83 -8.65 -10.07
CA ASN A 319 -17.84 -8.70 -9.01
C ASN A 319 -18.07 -7.54 -8.04
N HIS A 320 -18.45 -7.84 -6.82
CA HIS A 320 -18.62 -6.88 -5.73
C HIS A 320 -17.44 -6.86 -4.76
N ALA A 321 -16.38 -7.64 -5.02
CA ALA A 321 -15.21 -7.66 -4.18
C ALA A 321 -14.34 -6.43 -4.45
N PHE A 322 -14.28 -5.52 -3.47
CA PHE A 322 -13.39 -4.37 -3.52
C PHE A 322 -11.93 -4.83 -3.43
N ASN A 323 -11.10 -4.33 -4.33
CA ASN A 323 -9.68 -4.62 -4.33
C ASN A 323 -8.86 -3.38 -3.91
N PRO A 324 -8.26 -3.37 -2.72
CA PRO A 324 -7.42 -2.28 -2.26
C PRO A 324 -6.01 -2.35 -2.87
N TYR A 325 -5.88 -2.26 -4.18
CA TYR A 325 -4.70 -2.60 -5.00
C TYR A 325 -3.32 -2.32 -4.40
N PHE A 326 -3.11 -1.15 -3.79
CA PHE A 326 -1.80 -0.72 -3.30
C PHE A 326 -1.81 -0.39 -1.80
N HIS A 327 -2.74 -0.94 -1.03
CA HIS A 327 -2.87 -0.67 0.40
C HIS A 327 -1.66 -1.16 1.21
N THR A 328 -1.47 -0.59 2.37
CA THR A 328 -0.57 -1.13 3.40
C THR A 328 -1.34 -2.14 4.25
N GLY A 329 -1.47 -3.39 3.73
CA GLY A 329 -2.42 -4.39 4.24
C GLY A 329 -2.29 -4.68 5.73
N HIS A 330 -1.06 -4.85 6.22
CA HIS A 330 -0.78 -5.13 7.64
C HIS A 330 -1.23 -4.02 8.62
N LYS A 331 -1.58 -2.83 8.12
CA LYS A 331 -2.08 -1.72 8.92
C LYS A 331 -3.56 -1.88 9.30
N PHE A 332 -4.27 -2.77 8.60
CA PHE A 332 -5.71 -2.95 8.66
C PHE A 332 -6.07 -4.43 8.80
N TYR A 333 -7.26 -4.72 9.32
CA TYR A 333 -7.86 -6.06 9.38
C TYR A 333 -7.07 -7.08 10.21
N GLY A 334 -6.44 -6.62 11.31
CA GLY A 334 -5.67 -7.44 12.24
C GLY A 334 -4.24 -7.75 11.78
N ASN A 335 -3.35 -7.97 12.73
CA ASN A 335 -1.93 -8.20 12.46
C ASN A 335 -1.62 -9.63 12.02
N MET A 336 -2.54 -10.60 12.25
CA MET A 336 -2.40 -11.99 11.77
C MET A 336 -2.47 -12.10 10.24
N ASP A 337 -2.76 -10.98 9.54
CA ASP A 337 -2.79 -10.86 8.08
C ASP A 337 -3.70 -11.89 7.39
N TYR A 338 -4.87 -12.16 7.95
CA TYR A 338 -5.82 -13.12 7.36
C TYR A 338 -6.60 -12.55 6.19
N TYR A 339 -6.59 -11.21 5.99
CA TYR A 339 -7.41 -10.51 5.01
C TYR A 339 -6.58 -9.52 4.20
N TYR A 340 -6.73 -9.49 2.88
CA TYR A 340 -6.16 -8.51 1.95
C TYR A 340 -4.62 -8.32 1.97
N ALA A 341 -3.91 -8.94 2.88
CA ALA A 341 -2.44 -8.88 2.94
C ALA A 341 -1.78 -9.99 2.09
N GLY A 342 -2.30 -10.24 0.90
CA GLY A 342 -1.86 -11.33 0.02
C GLY A 342 -2.49 -12.69 0.36
N ASN A 343 -3.43 -12.74 1.29
CA ASN A 343 -4.08 -13.98 1.75
C ASN A 343 -5.53 -14.04 1.31
N PRO A 344 -5.87 -14.89 0.34
CA PRO A 344 -7.22 -14.96 -0.18
C PRO A 344 -8.22 -15.42 0.90
N HIS A 345 -9.34 -14.76 0.97
CA HIS A 345 -10.50 -15.09 1.80
C HIS A 345 -11.75 -15.30 0.94
N LYS A 346 -11.53 -15.82 -0.28
CA LYS A 346 -12.54 -16.09 -1.32
C LYS A 346 -13.35 -14.86 -1.72
N ASN A 347 -12.78 -13.66 -1.55
CA ASN A 347 -13.39 -12.38 -1.92
C ASN A 347 -14.77 -12.13 -1.29
N THR A 348 -15.03 -12.70 -0.10
CA THR A 348 -16.35 -12.58 0.54
C THR A 348 -16.62 -11.19 1.11
N GLY A 349 -15.63 -10.29 1.10
CA GLY A 349 -15.72 -9.01 1.78
C GLY A 349 -15.62 -9.16 3.31
N ILE A 350 -15.44 -8.05 3.99
CA ILE A 350 -15.23 -8.05 5.44
C ILE A 350 -15.80 -6.80 6.10
N SER A 351 -16.42 -6.98 7.26
CA SER A 351 -16.62 -5.92 8.24
C SER A 351 -15.67 -6.17 9.40
N ASP A 352 -14.82 -5.18 9.71
CA ASP A 352 -13.90 -5.17 10.84
C ASP A 352 -14.33 -4.07 11.79
N SER A 353 -14.76 -4.43 13.00
CA SER A 353 -15.04 -3.47 14.06
C SER A 353 -14.00 -3.62 15.16
N TYR A 354 -13.37 -2.51 15.55
CA TYR A 354 -12.25 -2.58 16.47
C TYR A 354 -12.25 -1.51 17.57
N LEU A 355 -11.63 -1.87 18.70
CA LEU A 355 -11.29 -0.97 19.80
C LEU A 355 -9.78 -0.92 19.93
N LYS A 356 -9.23 0.28 20.14
CA LYS A 356 -7.80 0.52 20.23
C LYS A 356 -7.44 1.32 21.48
N VAL A 357 -6.44 0.84 22.21
CA VAL A 357 -5.85 1.53 23.34
C VAL A 357 -4.39 1.81 23.05
N ASN A 358 -3.98 3.08 23.10
CA ASN A 358 -2.58 3.45 23.02
C ASN A 358 -2.15 4.08 24.33
N PHE A 359 -1.13 3.51 24.95
CA PHE A 359 -0.62 3.95 26.24
C PHE A 359 0.88 4.26 26.18
N LYS A 360 1.25 5.51 26.46
CA LYS A 360 2.65 5.94 26.55
C LYS A 360 3.09 5.90 28.01
N THR A 361 3.89 4.88 28.39
CA THR A 361 4.36 4.72 29.78
C THR A 361 5.38 5.79 30.13
N THR A 362 6.33 6.01 29.22
CA THR A 362 7.41 7.00 29.32
C THR A 362 7.58 7.70 27.95
N GLY A 363 8.49 8.67 27.87
CA GLY A 363 8.85 9.26 26.57
C GLY A 363 9.47 8.28 25.55
N LYS A 364 9.85 7.08 26.00
CA LYS A 364 10.53 6.07 25.17
C LYS A 364 9.69 4.84 24.86
N LEU A 365 8.75 4.46 25.71
CA LEU A 365 7.95 3.23 25.59
C LEU A 365 6.47 3.55 25.34
N ALA A 366 5.95 3.03 24.24
CA ALA A 366 4.53 3.02 23.91
C ALA A 366 4.01 1.59 23.83
N LEU A 367 2.81 1.37 24.35
CA LEU A 367 2.06 0.10 24.31
C LEU A 367 0.79 0.33 23.53
N ASN A 368 0.39 -0.65 22.72
CA ASN A 368 -0.87 -0.63 21.99
C ASN A 368 -1.58 -1.96 22.18
N ALA A 369 -2.89 -1.90 22.34
CA ALA A 369 -3.78 -3.07 22.31
C ALA A 369 -4.91 -2.77 21.33
N ILE A 370 -5.21 -3.72 20.44
CA ILE A 370 -6.30 -3.59 19.46
C ILE A 370 -7.11 -4.88 19.51
N LEU A 371 -8.41 -4.75 19.75
CA LEU A 371 -9.36 -5.86 19.69
C LEU A 371 -10.20 -5.71 18.43
N HIS A 372 -10.23 -6.75 17.61
CA HIS A 372 -10.98 -6.81 16.36
C HIS A 372 -12.09 -7.84 16.45
N GLN A 373 -13.24 -7.54 15.82
CA GLN A 373 -14.31 -8.48 15.50
C GLN A 373 -14.51 -8.49 13.99
N PHE A 374 -14.36 -9.67 13.39
CA PHE A 374 -14.47 -9.84 11.94
C PHE A 374 -15.76 -10.56 11.54
N ILE A 375 -16.44 -10.00 10.55
CA ILE A 375 -17.70 -10.54 10.00
C ILE A 375 -17.62 -10.48 8.48
N SER A 376 -17.99 -11.56 7.80
CA SER A 376 -18.17 -11.55 6.34
C SER A 376 -19.37 -10.67 5.96
N THR A 377 -19.19 -9.81 4.96
CA THR A 377 -20.27 -8.93 4.46
C THR A 377 -21.20 -9.65 3.49
N ASN A 378 -20.85 -10.87 3.05
CA ASN A 378 -21.60 -11.65 2.08
C ASN A 378 -21.89 -13.07 2.60
N LYS A 379 -22.79 -13.77 1.92
CA LYS A 379 -23.15 -15.15 2.25
C LYS A 379 -22.03 -16.09 1.90
N ILE A 380 -21.80 -17.07 2.77
CA ILE A 380 -20.78 -18.10 2.59
C ILE A 380 -21.48 -19.44 2.51
N GLY A 381 -21.35 -20.10 1.37
CA GLY A 381 -21.84 -21.45 1.13
C GLY A 381 -20.79 -22.34 0.49
N ASP A 382 -21.03 -23.63 0.46
CA ASP A 382 -20.20 -24.59 -0.28
C ASP A 382 -20.96 -25.22 -1.46
N SER A 383 -20.28 -26.05 -2.23
CA SER A 383 -20.86 -26.78 -3.37
C SER A 383 -21.96 -27.78 -2.99
N TYR A 384 -22.09 -28.10 -1.70
CA TYR A 384 -23.07 -29.03 -1.14
C TYR A 384 -24.28 -28.30 -0.51
N ASN A 385 -24.45 -27.01 -0.78
CA ASN A 385 -25.51 -26.14 -0.21
C ASN A 385 -25.44 -25.97 1.33
N LYS A 386 -24.31 -26.26 1.97
CA LYS A 386 -24.10 -25.91 3.36
C LYS A 386 -23.86 -24.41 3.48
N ASN A 387 -24.61 -23.76 4.35
CA ASN A 387 -24.41 -22.34 4.68
C ASN A 387 -23.55 -22.22 5.94
N TYR A 388 -22.61 -21.28 5.92
CA TYR A 388 -21.78 -20.93 7.04
C TYR A 388 -22.23 -19.63 7.69
N ASN A 389 -21.97 -19.49 9.00
CA ASN A 389 -22.21 -18.24 9.72
C ASN A 389 -21.29 -17.12 9.19
N SER A 390 -21.74 -15.87 9.21
CA SER A 390 -20.94 -14.73 8.79
C SER A 390 -19.79 -14.38 9.76
N ASN A 391 -19.83 -14.85 11.03
CA ASN A 391 -18.76 -14.59 12.00
C ASN A 391 -17.47 -15.30 11.58
N LEU A 392 -16.40 -14.50 11.40
CA LEU A 392 -15.08 -15.00 11.00
C LEU A 392 -14.15 -15.21 12.19
N GLY A 393 -14.40 -14.51 13.30
CA GLY A 393 -13.61 -14.63 14.52
C GLY A 393 -13.19 -13.28 15.11
N GLN A 394 -12.33 -13.37 16.11
CA GLN A 394 -11.81 -12.23 16.86
C GLN A 394 -10.30 -12.29 16.92
N GLU A 395 -9.65 -11.13 16.90
CA GLU A 395 -8.20 -10.99 17.03
C GLU A 395 -7.88 -9.97 18.12
N LEU A 396 -6.89 -10.27 18.95
CA LEU A 396 -6.30 -9.30 19.87
C LEU A 396 -4.82 -9.13 19.52
N ASP A 397 -4.44 -7.88 19.26
CA ASP A 397 -3.07 -7.46 19.01
C ASP A 397 -2.52 -6.70 20.19
N LEU A 398 -1.38 -7.13 20.71
CA LEU A 398 -0.62 -6.48 21.75
C LEU A 398 0.74 -6.07 21.20
N LEU A 399 1.00 -4.77 21.15
CA LEU A 399 2.19 -4.23 20.51
C LEU A 399 2.96 -3.31 21.48
N PHE A 400 4.27 -3.28 21.32
CA PHE A 400 5.10 -2.28 21.97
C PHE A 400 6.08 -1.62 21.00
N SER A 401 6.47 -0.40 21.34
CA SER A 401 7.55 0.33 20.66
C SER A 401 8.43 1.00 21.71
N LEU A 402 9.72 0.62 21.73
CA LEU A 402 10.74 1.15 22.61
C LEU A 402 11.80 1.92 21.82
N LYS A 403 11.87 3.22 22.02
CA LYS A 403 12.97 4.06 21.53
C LYS A 403 14.20 3.85 22.38
N VAL A 404 15.13 2.99 21.94
CA VAL A 404 16.37 2.67 22.68
C VAL A 404 17.27 3.89 22.74
N ASN A 405 17.50 4.53 21.58
CA ASN A 405 18.28 5.78 21.44
C ASN A 405 17.76 6.59 20.23
N THR A 406 18.52 7.58 19.77
CA THR A 406 18.12 8.50 18.67
C THR A 406 17.98 7.80 17.32
N PHE A 407 18.69 6.70 17.11
CA PHE A 407 18.72 5.97 15.83
C PHE A 407 18.32 4.50 15.96
N THR A 408 17.93 4.03 17.16
CA THR A 408 17.54 2.63 17.38
C THR A 408 16.18 2.54 18.00
N THR A 409 15.28 1.79 17.37
CA THR A 409 13.95 1.46 17.87
C THR A 409 13.80 -0.06 17.94
N PHE A 410 13.31 -0.56 19.06
CA PHE A 410 12.93 -1.95 19.24
C PHE A 410 11.41 -2.05 19.35
N THR A 411 10.81 -2.85 18.50
CA THR A 411 9.35 -3.06 18.43
C THR A 411 9.05 -4.54 18.55
N GLY A 412 7.86 -4.87 19.02
CA GLY A 412 7.40 -6.24 19.03
C GLY A 412 5.90 -6.31 19.15
N GLY A 413 5.38 -7.47 18.83
CA GLY A 413 3.96 -7.75 18.88
C GLY A 413 3.67 -9.20 19.20
N TYR A 414 2.56 -9.40 19.89
CA TYR A 414 1.93 -10.69 20.07
C TYR A 414 0.47 -10.55 19.67
N SER A 415 0.06 -11.37 18.72
CA SER A 415 -1.31 -11.42 18.22
C SER A 415 -1.88 -12.82 18.43
N PHE A 416 -3.14 -12.91 18.78
CA PHE A 416 -3.85 -14.16 18.76
C PHE A 416 -5.23 -14.01 18.15
N TYR A 417 -5.67 -15.05 17.47
CA TYR A 417 -6.93 -15.11 16.75
C TYR A 417 -7.76 -16.31 17.22
N LEU A 418 -9.04 -16.08 17.44
CA LEU A 418 -10.03 -17.12 17.69
C LEU A 418 -10.79 -17.42 16.40
N ALA A 419 -10.34 -18.46 15.69
CA ALA A 419 -10.82 -18.82 14.36
C ALA A 419 -12.15 -19.59 14.44
N THR A 420 -13.15 -19.14 13.66
CA THR A 420 -14.41 -19.87 13.53
C THR A 420 -14.32 -20.96 12.46
N SER A 421 -15.28 -21.86 12.45
CA SER A 421 -15.42 -22.87 11.37
C SER A 421 -15.58 -22.23 9.99
N THR A 422 -16.19 -21.04 9.92
CA THR A 422 -16.34 -20.26 8.69
C THR A 422 -14.99 -19.75 8.18
N LEU A 423 -14.16 -19.18 9.05
CA LEU A 423 -12.82 -18.74 8.64
C LEU A 423 -11.99 -19.92 8.15
N LYS A 424 -12.01 -21.04 8.89
CA LYS A 424 -11.29 -22.29 8.49
C LYS A 424 -11.72 -22.79 7.12
N TYR A 425 -13.01 -22.74 6.82
CA TYR A 425 -13.53 -23.04 5.49
C TYR A 425 -13.00 -22.08 4.42
N LEU A 426 -13.06 -20.77 4.67
CA LEU A 426 -12.56 -19.77 3.73
C LEU A 426 -11.05 -19.93 3.45
N LYS A 427 -10.29 -20.32 4.46
CA LYS A 427 -8.84 -20.54 4.37
C LYS A 427 -8.43 -21.94 3.90
N ASN A 428 -9.41 -22.81 3.60
CA ASN A 428 -9.17 -24.21 3.22
C ASN A 428 -8.40 -25.02 4.30
N THR A 429 -8.61 -24.70 5.56
CA THR A 429 -7.98 -25.35 6.72
C THR A 429 -9.04 -25.84 7.72
N PRO A 430 -9.96 -26.76 7.33
CA PRO A 430 -11.08 -27.15 8.19
C PRO A 430 -10.65 -27.84 9.48
N ALA A 431 -9.47 -28.47 9.50
CA ALA A 431 -8.89 -29.16 10.66
C ALA A 431 -7.97 -28.25 11.50
N ALA A 432 -7.95 -26.96 11.25
CA ALA A 432 -7.14 -26.03 12.03
C ALA A 432 -7.67 -25.87 13.46
N ASN A 433 -6.78 -25.59 14.41
CA ASN A 433 -7.15 -25.21 15.76
C ASN A 433 -7.95 -23.89 15.76
N ASP A 434 -8.81 -23.70 16.76
CA ASP A 434 -9.53 -22.43 16.90
C ASP A 434 -8.59 -21.30 17.34
N TYR A 435 -7.59 -21.61 18.15
CA TYR A 435 -6.61 -20.69 18.64
C TYR A 435 -5.39 -20.65 17.73
N GLN A 436 -5.06 -19.46 17.25
CA GLN A 436 -3.92 -19.19 16.36
C GLN A 436 -3.14 -18.02 16.94
N GLN A 437 -1.81 -17.97 16.76
CA GLN A 437 -1.00 -16.93 17.37
C GLN A 437 0.19 -16.53 16.49
N TRP A 438 0.73 -15.37 16.78
CA TRP A 438 1.91 -14.83 16.13
C TRP A 438 2.70 -13.96 17.10
N LEU A 439 4.01 -14.20 17.16
CA LEU A 439 4.93 -13.40 17.94
C LEU A 439 6.02 -12.85 17.01
N TRP A 440 6.33 -11.58 17.17
CA TRP A 440 7.44 -10.99 16.43
C TRP A 440 8.18 -9.93 17.24
N PHE A 441 9.47 -9.76 16.92
CA PHE A 441 10.32 -8.69 17.41
C PHE A 441 11.12 -8.09 16.26
N SER A 442 11.29 -6.78 16.24
CA SER A 442 12.06 -6.08 15.21
C SER A 442 12.97 -5.03 15.82
N LEU A 443 14.24 -5.10 15.43
CA LEU A 443 15.23 -4.06 15.72
C LEU A 443 15.43 -3.24 14.44
N ASN A 444 15.18 -1.93 14.54
CA ASN A 444 15.40 -0.99 13.44
C ASN A 444 16.47 0.03 13.86
N VAL A 445 17.60 0.04 13.14
CA VAL A 445 18.75 0.92 13.36
C VAL A 445 18.89 1.83 12.15
N THR A 446 18.80 3.15 12.37
CA THR A 446 18.76 4.16 11.27
C THR A 446 19.81 5.26 11.51
N PRO A 447 21.11 4.98 11.39
CA PRO A 447 22.15 5.97 11.58
C PRO A 447 22.21 6.99 10.44
N HIS A 448 22.58 8.21 10.74
CA HIS A 448 23.07 9.19 9.78
C HIS A 448 24.57 9.03 9.65
N PHE A 449 25.06 8.66 8.48
CA PHE A 449 26.50 8.49 8.23
C PHE A 449 27.18 9.78 7.87
N LEU A 450 26.50 10.62 7.09
CA LEU A 450 26.99 11.92 6.66
C LEU A 450 25.82 12.87 6.46
N LYS A 451 26.00 14.09 6.95
CA LYS A 451 25.13 15.21 6.60
C LYS A 451 26.00 16.44 6.40
N THR A 452 26.01 17.01 5.22
CA THR A 452 26.83 18.16 4.89
C THR A 452 26.04 19.17 4.07
N ASN A 453 26.39 20.42 4.27
CA ASN A 453 25.86 21.57 3.52
C ASN A 453 27.07 22.28 2.92
N PHE A 454 27.09 22.59 1.62
CA PHE A 454 28.23 23.20 0.92
C PHE A 454 27.80 24.06 -0.27
#